data_8aac8d655812a0a3206adeebf1aadbd5
#
_entry.id   8aac8d655812a0a3206adeebf1aadbd5
#
_cell.length_a   1.000
_cell.length_b   1.000
_cell.length_c   1.000
_cell.angle_alpha   90.00
_cell.angle_beta   90.00
_cell.angle_gamma   90.00
#
_symmetry.space_group_name_H-M   'P 1'
#
loop_
_entity.id
_entity.type
_entity.pdbx_description
1 polymer ?
#
loop_
_entity_poly.entity_id
_entity_poly.type
_entity_poly.pdbx_seq_one_letter_code
_entity_poly.pdbx_strand_id
1 'polypeptide(L)'
;MSSKITPAVRAVLEAAVGAPNVFSDPEKAADYGHDEFSLKEIAHAPDLVVRPGTTDEVAAVLRLADANGIPVTPRGGATGLCGGCVPVRGGIVLALERMDRVLEVDADNQMAVTEAGVRLSEFTKAVEAAGLYFPPHPGDESAMMGGLVATNAGGSRAVKYGTIRNYVRGLELVTPTGDILNLGGKLEKSSTGYNLMHLVVGSEGTLGVVTKVILHLKAKPGIMRSLVVPFDALDPALETVPLIMKKGIVPLAVEFLEIEPITLTEEHIHKKWPTKLGRTHLLVILDGASEEEIDRLSQAVAEVCCEKGAIDVFIADTPSKQDEVLAIRSKIYDAIKSGTVEILDIAVPRAEVAGHVHFVREVAARYGIWLPTFGHAADGNVHTHIMKARFEAGRMVPVPESEWRPKTDPVRTELFRDCKARGGVISGEHGIGLVKKPYLSLVLDERQIELMRAIRRAFDPRGIMNPGKIFD
;
A
#
# COMPACT_ATOMS: atom_id res chain seq x y z
N MET A 1 -14.99 -29.02 6.90
CA MET A 1 -16.33 -28.60 7.35
C MET A 1 -17.18 -28.46 6.11
N SER A 2 -18.45 -28.94 6.12
CA SER A 2 -19.35 -28.72 4.97
C SER A 2 -19.57 -27.22 4.78
N SER A 3 -19.59 -26.76 3.52
CA SER A 3 -19.90 -25.36 3.19
C SER A 3 -21.24 -24.97 3.80
N LYS A 4 -21.28 -23.80 4.48
CA LYS A 4 -22.51 -23.20 5.01
C LYS A 4 -23.39 -22.60 3.91
N ILE A 5 -22.93 -22.60 2.67
CA ILE A 5 -23.64 -22.09 1.50
C ILE A 5 -24.52 -23.19 0.92
N THR A 6 -25.76 -23.22 1.37
CA THR A 6 -26.78 -24.12 0.86
C THR A 6 -27.39 -23.61 -0.45
N PRO A 7 -28.08 -24.47 -1.26
CA PRO A 7 -28.80 -23.98 -2.43
C PRO A 7 -29.85 -22.89 -2.11
N ALA A 8 -30.44 -22.92 -0.94
CA ALA A 8 -31.38 -21.88 -0.50
C ALA A 8 -30.67 -20.54 -0.24
N VAL A 9 -29.53 -20.56 0.45
CA VAL A 9 -28.70 -19.36 0.65
C VAL A 9 -28.26 -18.79 -0.68
N ARG A 10 -27.78 -19.62 -1.60
CA ARG A 10 -27.37 -19.20 -2.95
C ARG A 10 -28.55 -18.55 -3.71
N ALA A 11 -29.72 -19.12 -3.69
CA ALA A 11 -30.92 -18.58 -4.37
C ALA A 11 -31.27 -17.16 -3.84
N VAL A 12 -31.15 -16.93 -2.52
CA VAL A 12 -31.40 -15.60 -1.92
C VAL A 12 -30.33 -14.61 -2.38
N LEU A 13 -29.05 -15.01 -2.46
CA LEU A 13 -27.97 -14.15 -2.99
C LEU A 13 -28.22 -13.81 -4.47
N GLU A 14 -28.59 -14.79 -5.27
CA GLU A 14 -28.92 -14.58 -6.69
C GLU A 14 -30.14 -13.65 -6.89
N ALA A 15 -31.11 -13.72 -6.00
CA ALA A 15 -32.24 -12.78 -6.01
C ALA A 15 -31.86 -11.38 -5.60
N ALA A 16 -30.86 -11.22 -4.68
CA ALA A 16 -30.41 -9.94 -4.18
C ALA A 16 -29.52 -9.18 -5.20
N VAL A 17 -28.55 -9.85 -5.84
CA VAL A 17 -27.55 -9.20 -6.69
C VAL A 17 -27.66 -9.58 -8.18
N GLY A 18 -28.58 -10.45 -8.54
CA GLY A 18 -28.73 -11.04 -9.88
C GLY A 18 -27.84 -12.27 -10.08
N ALA A 19 -28.42 -13.34 -10.66
CA ALA A 19 -27.76 -14.64 -10.84
C ALA A 19 -26.38 -14.58 -11.55
N PRO A 20 -26.12 -13.74 -12.58
CA PRO A 20 -24.81 -13.64 -13.21
C PRO A 20 -23.69 -13.12 -12.28
N ASN A 21 -24.04 -12.52 -11.15
CA ASN A 21 -23.14 -11.95 -10.18
C ASN A 21 -22.86 -12.88 -8.98
N VAL A 22 -23.34 -14.12 -9.04
CA VAL A 22 -23.16 -15.14 -7.99
C VAL A 22 -22.62 -16.42 -8.63
N PHE A 23 -21.36 -16.74 -8.38
CA PHE A 23 -20.74 -17.89 -9.03
C PHE A 23 -19.71 -18.59 -8.12
N SER A 24 -19.53 -19.90 -8.39
CA SER A 24 -18.54 -20.75 -7.72
C SER A 24 -17.77 -21.63 -8.72
N ASP A 25 -17.90 -21.32 -10.01
CA ASP A 25 -17.14 -22.00 -11.05
C ASP A 25 -15.64 -21.84 -10.78
N PRO A 26 -14.85 -22.94 -10.69
CA PRO A 26 -13.46 -22.88 -10.28
C PRO A 26 -12.58 -22.02 -11.20
N GLU A 27 -12.85 -22.01 -12.52
CA GLU A 27 -12.07 -21.22 -13.47
C GLU A 27 -12.33 -19.72 -13.27
N LYS A 28 -13.60 -19.33 -13.09
CA LYS A 28 -14.00 -17.94 -12.83
C LYS A 28 -13.62 -17.46 -11.44
N ALA A 29 -13.64 -18.35 -10.45
CA ALA A 29 -13.36 -18.01 -9.04
C ALA A 29 -11.86 -18.02 -8.71
N ALA A 30 -11.00 -18.56 -9.57
CA ALA A 30 -9.56 -18.67 -9.33
C ALA A 30 -8.91 -17.34 -8.98
N ASP A 31 -9.23 -16.27 -9.71
CA ASP A 31 -8.68 -14.92 -9.50
C ASP A 31 -9.14 -14.28 -8.19
N TYR A 32 -10.19 -14.80 -7.57
CA TYR A 32 -10.72 -14.28 -6.30
C TYR A 32 -10.12 -14.94 -5.07
N GLY A 33 -9.22 -15.89 -5.24
CA GLY A 33 -8.57 -16.64 -4.17
C GLY A 33 -7.23 -16.08 -3.68
N HIS A 34 -6.72 -15.03 -4.29
CA HIS A 34 -5.37 -14.49 -4.01
C HIS A 34 -5.32 -12.96 -4.17
N ASP A 35 -4.24 -12.35 -3.74
CA ASP A 35 -3.82 -10.98 -4.05
C ASP A 35 -2.44 -11.00 -4.76
N GLU A 36 -1.73 -9.87 -4.77
CA GLU A 36 -0.40 -9.75 -5.41
C GLU A 36 0.76 -10.31 -4.55
N PHE A 37 0.48 -10.91 -3.38
CA PHE A 37 1.52 -11.54 -2.59
C PHE A 37 2.24 -12.65 -3.38
N SER A 38 3.56 -12.64 -3.35
CA SER A 38 4.40 -13.44 -4.26
C SER A 38 4.29 -14.96 -4.06
N LEU A 39 3.98 -15.41 -2.84
CA LEU A 39 3.84 -16.84 -2.54
C LEU A 39 2.39 -17.29 -2.70
N LYS A 40 2.14 -18.06 -3.75
CA LYS A 40 0.82 -18.62 -4.05
C LYS A 40 0.29 -19.60 -2.99
N GLU A 41 1.12 -20.02 -2.05
CA GLU A 41 0.76 -20.96 -0.97
C GLU A 41 -0.33 -20.43 -0.04
N ILE A 42 -0.48 -19.10 0.07
CA ILE A 42 -1.56 -18.49 0.84
C ILE A 42 -2.89 -18.42 0.08
N ALA A 43 -2.88 -18.69 -1.22
CA ALA A 43 -4.10 -18.65 -2.03
C ALA A 43 -5.12 -19.66 -1.52
N HIS A 44 -6.38 -19.24 -1.46
CA HIS A 44 -7.47 -20.08 -0.98
C HIS A 44 -8.74 -19.80 -1.81
N ALA A 45 -9.32 -20.83 -2.40
CA ALA A 45 -10.51 -20.67 -3.18
C ALA A 45 -11.72 -20.27 -2.31
N PRO A 46 -12.56 -19.29 -2.73
CA PRO A 46 -13.81 -19.01 -2.05
C PRO A 46 -14.85 -20.13 -2.30
N ASP A 47 -15.79 -20.30 -1.37
CA ASP A 47 -16.97 -21.15 -1.64
C ASP A 47 -17.89 -20.49 -2.66
N LEU A 48 -17.95 -19.16 -2.66
CA LEU A 48 -18.80 -18.37 -3.56
C LEU A 48 -18.23 -16.97 -3.77
N VAL A 49 -18.33 -16.47 -4.99
CA VAL A 49 -18.07 -15.06 -5.31
C VAL A 49 -19.41 -14.36 -5.50
N VAL A 50 -19.58 -13.20 -4.88
CA VAL A 50 -20.75 -12.33 -5.00
C VAL A 50 -20.30 -10.93 -5.36
N ARG A 51 -20.89 -10.37 -6.44
CA ARG A 51 -20.53 -9.04 -6.97
C ARG A 51 -21.73 -8.08 -6.86
N PRO A 52 -21.90 -7.40 -5.72
CA PRO A 52 -22.94 -6.39 -5.58
C PRO A 52 -22.62 -5.13 -6.43
N GLY A 53 -23.68 -4.44 -6.88
CA GLY A 53 -23.59 -3.17 -7.61
C GLY A 53 -24.12 -1.98 -6.83
N THR A 54 -24.70 -2.20 -5.65
CA THR A 54 -25.24 -1.14 -4.79
C THR A 54 -24.98 -1.41 -3.33
N THR A 55 -25.05 -0.36 -2.50
CA THR A 55 -24.91 -0.46 -1.04
C THR A 55 -26.01 -1.37 -0.43
N ASP A 56 -27.24 -1.29 -0.95
CA ASP A 56 -28.34 -2.13 -0.47
C ASP A 56 -28.10 -3.61 -0.78
N GLU A 57 -27.52 -3.93 -1.94
CA GLU A 57 -27.11 -5.29 -2.29
C GLU A 57 -26.01 -5.80 -1.34
N VAL A 58 -25.01 -4.97 -1.00
CA VAL A 58 -23.99 -5.29 0.00
C VAL A 58 -24.64 -5.57 1.35
N ALA A 59 -25.57 -4.72 1.79
CA ALA A 59 -26.28 -4.90 3.05
C ALA A 59 -27.11 -6.20 3.08
N ALA A 60 -27.78 -6.53 1.99
CA ALA A 60 -28.54 -7.78 1.89
C ALA A 60 -27.63 -9.03 1.99
N VAL A 61 -26.48 -9.01 1.32
CA VAL A 61 -25.49 -10.10 1.39
C VAL A 61 -24.96 -10.25 2.80
N LEU A 62 -24.58 -9.15 3.48
CA LEU A 62 -24.04 -9.20 4.83
C LEU A 62 -25.06 -9.67 5.85
N ARG A 63 -26.33 -9.20 5.81
CA ARG A 63 -27.40 -9.71 6.67
C ARG A 63 -27.58 -11.21 6.53
N LEU A 64 -27.59 -11.71 5.28
CA LEU A 64 -27.73 -13.14 5.04
C LEU A 64 -26.53 -13.92 5.57
N ALA A 65 -25.32 -13.40 5.35
CA ALA A 65 -24.08 -14.00 5.83
C ALA A 65 -24.03 -14.04 7.36
N ASP A 66 -24.38 -12.94 8.03
CA ASP A 66 -24.46 -12.87 9.49
C ASP A 66 -25.46 -13.86 10.05
N ALA A 67 -26.69 -13.88 9.53
CA ALA A 67 -27.74 -14.80 9.98
C ALA A 67 -27.32 -16.28 9.91
N ASN A 68 -26.49 -16.65 8.93
CA ASN A 68 -26.01 -18.01 8.70
C ASN A 68 -24.59 -18.27 9.23
N GLY A 69 -23.91 -17.26 9.77
CA GLY A 69 -22.52 -17.34 10.22
C GLY A 69 -21.54 -17.70 9.09
N ILE A 70 -21.78 -17.18 7.89
CA ILE A 70 -20.94 -17.41 6.69
C ILE A 70 -19.81 -16.39 6.69
N PRO A 71 -18.54 -16.80 6.57
CA PRO A 71 -17.42 -15.87 6.41
C PRO A 71 -17.57 -15.01 5.16
N VAL A 72 -17.23 -13.70 5.27
CA VAL A 72 -17.22 -12.77 4.15
C VAL A 72 -15.86 -12.10 4.06
N THR A 73 -15.22 -12.22 2.90
CA THR A 73 -13.97 -11.54 2.59
C THR A 73 -14.22 -10.44 1.57
N PRO A 74 -14.16 -9.15 1.97
CA PRO A 74 -14.28 -8.05 1.01
C PRO A 74 -13.10 -8.02 0.05
N ARG A 75 -13.35 -7.71 -1.23
CA ARG A 75 -12.33 -7.63 -2.27
C ARG A 75 -12.52 -6.39 -3.12
N GLY A 76 -11.46 -5.59 -3.24
CA GLY A 76 -11.30 -4.55 -4.26
C GLY A 76 -10.48 -5.07 -5.44
N GLY A 77 -9.47 -4.29 -5.88
CA GLY A 77 -8.58 -4.64 -6.99
C GLY A 77 -7.60 -5.80 -6.72
N ALA A 78 -7.51 -6.26 -5.48
CA ALA A 78 -6.58 -7.30 -5.02
C ALA A 78 -5.09 -7.01 -5.27
N THR A 79 -4.73 -5.76 -5.34
CA THR A 79 -3.34 -5.26 -5.49
C THR A 79 -2.54 -5.33 -4.19
N GLY A 80 -3.13 -5.82 -3.11
CA GLY A 80 -2.49 -5.96 -1.80
C GLY A 80 -1.36 -7.00 -1.78
N LEU A 81 -0.43 -6.84 -0.83
CA LEU A 81 0.81 -7.63 -0.72
C LEU A 81 0.88 -8.44 0.59
N CYS A 82 -0.23 -8.61 1.30
CA CYS A 82 -0.26 -9.24 2.62
C CYS A 82 -1.34 -10.34 2.78
N GLY A 83 -1.97 -10.77 1.69
CA GLY A 83 -3.06 -11.73 1.75
C GLY A 83 -4.35 -11.15 2.33
N GLY A 84 -4.55 -9.82 2.26
CA GLY A 84 -5.68 -9.11 2.88
C GLY A 84 -7.05 -9.55 2.37
N CYS A 85 -7.18 -9.88 1.09
CA CYS A 85 -8.43 -10.33 0.47
C CYS A 85 -8.49 -11.84 0.17
N VAL A 86 -7.58 -12.64 0.75
CA VAL A 86 -7.58 -14.10 0.59
C VAL A 86 -8.63 -14.74 1.51
N PRO A 87 -9.59 -15.54 1.02
CA PRO A 87 -10.68 -16.10 1.84
C PRO A 87 -10.26 -17.34 2.62
N VAL A 88 -9.31 -17.23 3.56
CA VAL A 88 -8.70 -18.35 4.30
C VAL A 88 -9.68 -19.20 5.12
N ARG A 89 -10.90 -18.76 5.30
CA ARG A 89 -11.98 -19.53 5.97
C ARG A 89 -13.08 -19.95 4.98
N GLY A 90 -12.81 -19.86 3.67
CA GLY A 90 -13.84 -20.08 2.64
C GLY A 90 -14.92 -19.00 2.72
N GLY A 91 -16.17 -19.38 2.47
CA GLY A 91 -17.31 -18.48 2.52
C GLY A 91 -17.45 -17.63 1.26
N ILE A 92 -17.92 -16.40 1.42
CA ILE A 92 -18.22 -15.47 0.33
C ILE A 92 -17.03 -14.52 0.13
N VAL A 93 -16.53 -14.42 -1.09
CA VAL A 93 -15.76 -13.25 -1.53
C VAL A 93 -16.75 -12.22 -2.05
N LEU A 94 -16.80 -11.06 -1.40
CA LEU A 94 -17.65 -9.93 -1.76
C LEU A 94 -16.83 -8.94 -2.59
N ALA A 95 -16.94 -9.01 -3.91
CA ALA A 95 -16.14 -8.23 -4.85
C ALA A 95 -16.88 -6.96 -5.30
N LEU A 96 -16.26 -5.79 -5.09
CA LEU A 96 -16.91 -4.47 -5.26
C LEU A 96 -16.71 -3.85 -6.65
N GLU A 97 -16.24 -4.62 -7.61
CA GLU A 97 -15.85 -4.16 -8.95
C GLU A 97 -17.00 -3.56 -9.79
N ARG A 98 -18.27 -3.80 -9.41
CA ARG A 98 -19.44 -3.19 -10.05
C ARG A 98 -19.83 -1.83 -9.45
N MET A 99 -19.21 -1.44 -8.34
CA MET A 99 -19.43 -0.16 -7.68
C MET A 99 -18.32 0.80 -8.13
N ASP A 100 -18.31 1.15 -9.41
CA ASP A 100 -17.18 1.75 -10.13
C ASP A 100 -17.44 3.20 -10.61
N ARG A 101 -18.39 3.91 -9.99
CA ARG A 101 -18.76 5.26 -10.41
C ARG A 101 -18.11 6.33 -9.54
N VAL A 102 -17.49 7.32 -10.16
CA VAL A 102 -17.23 8.63 -9.52
C VAL A 102 -18.56 9.38 -9.48
N LEU A 103 -19.11 9.56 -8.28
CA LEU A 103 -20.46 10.09 -8.11
C LEU A 103 -20.50 11.61 -8.20
N GLU A 104 -19.43 12.28 -7.72
CA GLU A 104 -19.36 13.73 -7.69
C GLU A 104 -17.90 14.19 -7.58
N VAL A 105 -17.57 15.28 -8.29
CA VAL A 105 -16.37 16.10 -8.04
C VAL A 105 -16.86 17.51 -7.72
N ASP A 106 -16.81 17.88 -6.46
CA ASP A 106 -17.27 19.14 -5.90
C ASP A 106 -16.09 20.11 -5.82
N ALA A 107 -15.96 20.94 -6.85
CA ALA A 107 -14.82 21.85 -6.99
C ALA A 107 -14.84 22.96 -5.93
N ASP A 108 -16.01 23.44 -5.55
CA ASP A 108 -16.15 24.53 -4.58
C ASP A 108 -15.73 24.10 -3.18
N ASN A 109 -16.06 22.86 -2.79
CA ASN A 109 -15.66 22.28 -1.53
C ASN A 109 -14.31 21.53 -1.61
N GLN A 110 -13.71 21.42 -2.80
CA GLN A 110 -12.50 20.61 -3.04
C GLN A 110 -12.65 19.18 -2.52
N MET A 111 -13.75 18.54 -2.83
CA MET A 111 -14.07 17.18 -2.41
C MET A 111 -14.61 16.35 -3.57
N ALA A 112 -14.44 15.05 -3.46
CA ALA A 112 -15.06 14.10 -4.37
C ALA A 112 -15.76 13.00 -3.61
N VAL A 113 -16.83 12.47 -4.21
CA VAL A 113 -17.56 11.30 -3.74
C VAL A 113 -17.43 10.20 -4.76
N THR A 114 -16.96 9.04 -4.34
CA THR A 114 -16.72 7.90 -5.22
C THR A 114 -17.22 6.60 -4.60
N GLU A 115 -17.63 5.66 -5.42
CA GLU A 115 -17.87 4.29 -5.01
C GLU A 115 -16.56 3.55 -4.75
N ALA A 116 -16.62 2.49 -3.93
CA ALA A 116 -15.44 1.78 -3.44
C ALA A 116 -14.68 0.97 -4.51
N GLY A 117 -15.33 0.57 -5.60
CA GLY A 117 -14.76 -0.18 -6.71
C GLY A 117 -14.12 0.68 -7.81
N VAL A 118 -14.18 2.03 -7.70
CA VAL A 118 -13.50 2.91 -8.65
C VAL A 118 -12.00 2.70 -8.55
N ARG A 119 -11.32 2.53 -9.68
CA ARG A 119 -9.86 2.43 -9.74
C ARG A 119 -9.21 3.79 -9.51
N LEU A 120 -8.04 3.81 -8.87
CA LEU A 120 -7.28 5.03 -8.60
C LEU A 120 -7.03 5.83 -9.90
N SER A 121 -6.64 5.17 -10.99
CA SER A 121 -6.42 5.79 -12.30
C SER A 121 -7.66 6.54 -12.82
N GLU A 122 -8.84 5.91 -12.73
CA GLU A 122 -10.09 6.53 -13.18
C GLU A 122 -10.53 7.67 -12.25
N PHE A 123 -10.34 7.51 -10.95
CA PHE A 123 -10.59 8.57 -9.98
C PHE A 123 -9.70 9.79 -10.22
N THR A 124 -8.38 9.57 -10.36
CA THR A 124 -7.41 10.64 -10.65
C THR A 124 -7.76 11.38 -11.92
N LYS A 125 -8.08 10.66 -13.00
CA LYS A 125 -8.51 11.24 -14.27
C LYS A 125 -9.76 12.12 -14.14
N ALA A 126 -10.76 11.66 -13.39
CA ALA A 126 -11.98 12.46 -13.16
C ALA A 126 -11.71 13.74 -12.36
N VAL A 127 -10.86 13.65 -11.33
CA VAL A 127 -10.45 14.79 -10.50
C VAL A 127 -9.63 15.79 -11.31
N GLU A 128 -8.68 15.33 -12.12
CA GLU A 128 -7.85 16.19 -12.97
C GLU A 128 -8.66 16.89 -14.06
N ALA A 129 -9.67 16.23 -14.61
CA ALA A 129 -10.60 16.84 -15.57
C ALA A 129 -11.38 18.02 -14.98
N ALA A 130 -11.57 18.03 -13.64
CA ALA A 130 -12.17 19.14 -12.90
C ALA A 130 -11.16 20.21 -12.45
N GLY A 131 -9.88 20.11 -12.86
CA GLY A 131 -8.82 21.05 -12.49
C GLY A 131 -8.29 20.88 -11.07
N LEU A 132 -8.61 19.76 -10.42
CA LEU A 132 -8.19 19.42 -9.07
C LEU A 132 -7.14 18.32 -9.07
N TYR A 133 -6.67 17.96 -7.87
CA TYR A 133 -5.59 17.00 -7.66
C TYR A 133 -5.87 16.12 -6.44
N PHE A 134 -5.64 14.82 -6.62
CA PHE A 134 -5.66 13.85 -5.52
C PHE A 134 -4.22 13.44 -5.17
N PRO A 135 -3.65 13.93 -4.06
CA PRO A 135 -2.24 13.77 -3.76
C PRO A 135 -1.77 12.34 -3.44
N PRO A 136 -2.52 11.48 -2.71
CA PRO A 136 -2.07 10.13 -2.41
C PRO A 136 -1.78 9.34 -3.70
N HIS A 137 -0.61 8.69 -3.73
CA HIS A 137 -0.16 7.97 -4.91
C HIS A 137 0.49 6.64 -4.48
N PRO A 138 -0.30 5.66 -4.05
CA PRO A 138 0.19 4.30 -3.91
C PRO A 138 0.65 3.76 -5.26
N GLY A 139 1.62 2.84 -5.25
CA GLY A 139 2.35 2.43 -6.44
C GLY A 139 1.52 1.75 -7.54
N ASP A 140 0.32 1.25 -7.23
CA ASP A 140 -0.57 0.57 -8.18
C ASP A 140 -1.83 1.38 -8.47
N GLU A 141 -1.91 1.93 -9.67
CA GLU A 141 -3.05 2.72 -10.14
C GLU A 141 -4.31 1.91 -10.45
N SER A 142 -4.21 0.58 -10.51
CA SER A 142 -5.37 -0.33 -10.64
C SER A 142 -6.07 -0.59 -9.31
N ALA A 143 -5.47 -0.19 -8.19
CA ALA A 143 -6.06 -0.29 -6.86
C ALA A 143 -7.41 0.42 -6.79
N MET A 144 -8.37 -0.18 -6.09
CA MET A 144 -9.70 0.38 -5.92
C MET A 144 -9.80 1.24 -4.66
N MET A 145 -10.60 2.32 -4.72
CA MET A 145 -10.72 3.34 -3.66
C MET A 145 -11.10 2.73 -2.31
N GLY A 146 -12.00 1.77 -2.25
CA GLY A 146 -12.35 1.07 -1.02
C GLY A 146 -11.21 0.25 -0.44
N GLY A 147 -10.39 -0.37 -1.30
CA GLY A 147 -9.16 -1.08 -0.90
C GLY A 147 -8.11 -0.14 -0.32
N LEU A 148 -7.88 1.00 -0.96
CA LEU A 148 -6.96 2.04 -0.47
C LEU A 148 -7.35 2.56 0.92
N VAL A 149 -8.65 2.75 1.15
CA VAL A 149 -9.18 3.12 2.49
C VAL A 149 -8.97 1.99 3.48
N ALA A 150 -9.30 0.75 3.10
CA ALA A 150 -9.22 -0.41 3.99
C ALA A 150 -7.79 -0.70 4.47
N THR A 151 -6.78 -0.42 3.65
CA THR A 151 -5.35 -0.59 4.01
C THR A 151 -4.70 0.69 4.52
N ASN A 152 -5.37 1.85 4.46
CA ASN A 152 -4.75 3.16 4.69
C ASN A 152 -3.51 3.34 3.82
N ALA A 153 -3.64 3.09 2.52
CA ALA A 153 -2.54 3.08 1.58
C ALA A 153 -1.69 4.36 1.63
N GLY A 154 -0.38 4.20 1.52
CA GLY A 154 0.60 5.27 1.52
C GLY A 154 1.14 5.58 0.13
N GLY A 155 2.46 5.60 -0.03
CA GLY A 155 3.21 5.84 -1.26
C GLY A 155 4.22 6.97 -1.13
N SER A 156 5.01 7.16 -2.15
CA SER A 156 6.18 8.04 -2.17
C SER A 156 5.90 9.51 -1.79
N ARG A 157 4.66 9.97 -1.98
CA ARG A 157 4.25 11.36 -1.65
C ARG A 157 3.81 11.54 -0.19
N ALA A 158 3.88 10.48 0.63
CA ALA A 158 3.40 10.53 2.01
C ALA A 158 4.18 11.51 2.89
N VAL A 159 5.45 11.75 2.61
CA VAL A 159 6.27 12.74 3.31
C VAL A 159 5.66 14.16 3.26
N LYS A 160 5.03 14.55 2.13
CA LYS A 160 4.41 15.87 1.95
C LYS A 160 2.92 15.86 2.23
N TYR A 161 2.25 14.82 1.80
CA TYR A 161 0.79 14.81 1.74
C TYR A 161 0.14 13.83 2.71
N GLY A 162 0.91 12.95 3.34
CA GLY A 162 0.36 11.88 4.17
C GLY A 162 -0.25 10.74 3.36
N THR A 163 -0.97 9.87 4.05
CA THR A 163 -1.62 8.68 3.50
C THR A 163 -3.09 8.93 3.17
N ILE A 164 -3.80 7.92 2.68
CA ILE A 164 -5.26 7.99 2.41
C ILE A 164 -6.04 8.54 3.60
N ARG A 165 -5.70 8.17 4.84
CA ARG A 165 -6.32 8.67 6.08
C ARG A 165 -6.44 10.19 6.15
N ASN A 166 -5.45 10.90 5.62
CA ASN A 166 -5.42 12.36 5.65
C ASN A 166 -6.44 13.00 4.69
N TYR A 167 -6.94 12.23 3.73
CA TYR A 167 -7.87 12.70 2.69
C TYR A 167 -9.30 12.22 2.87
N VAL A 168 -9.54 11.15 3.60
CA VAL A 168 -10.89 10.68 3.89
C VAL A 168 -11.60 11.70 4.77
N ARG A 169 -12.77 12.18 4.30
CA ARG A 169 -13.67 13.08 5.04
C ARG A 169 -14.98 12.42 5.39
N GLY A 170 -15.35 11.37 4.68
CA GLY A 170 -16.54 10.59 4.97
C GLY A 170 -16.50 9.21 4.33
N LEU A 171 -17.27 8.30 4.90
CA LEU A 171 -17.44 6.93 4.42
C LEU A 171 -18.92 6.54 4.50
N GLU A 172 -19.38 5.80 3.51
CA GLU A 172 -20.54 4.92 3.67
C GLU A 172 -20.01 3.51 3.95
N LEU A 173 -20.40 2.97 5.09
CA LEU A 173 -19.96 1.66 5.60
C LEU A 173 -21.17 0.76 5.79
N VAL A 174 -21.12 -0.47 5.30
CA VAL A 174 -22.05 -1.51 5.67
C VAL A 174 -21.42 -2.39 6.74
N THR A 175 -22.05 -2.44 7.92
CA THR A 175 -21.61 -3.28 9.04
C THR A 175 -21.81 -4.75 8.76
N PRO A 176 -21.18 -5.68 9.48
CA PRO A 176 -21.42 -7.12 9.34
C PRO A 176 -22.89 -7.53 9.53
N THR A 177 -23.65 -6.77 10.34
CA THR A 177 -25.10 -6.96 10.55
C THR A 177 -25.96 -6.40 9.42
N GLY A 178 -25.35 -5.74 8.44
CA GLY A 178 -26.00 -5.14 7.28
C GLY A 178 -26.61 -3.76 7.52
N ASP A 179 -26.22 -3.07 8.62
CA ASP A 179 -26.62 -1.68 8.84
C ASP A 179 -25.75 -0.75 7.99
N ILE A 180 -26.36 0.24 7.36
CA ILE A 180 -25.67 1.24 6.55
C ILE A 180 -25.38 2.47 7.38
N LEU A 181 -24.10 2.80 7.55
CA LEU A 181 -23.64 3.93 8.34
C LEU A 181 -23.01 4.99 7.43
N ASN A 182 -23.43 6.23 7.58
CA ASN A 182 -22.77 7.39 6.96
C ASN A 182 -21.88 8.05 8.03
N LEU A 183 -20.57 7.93 7.86
CA LEU A 183 -19.55 8.42 8.79
C LEU A 183 -18.86 9.63 8.20
N GLY A 184 -18.82 10.76 8.93
CA GLY A 184 -18.24 12.00 8.42
C GLY A 184 -19.12 12.71 7.40
N GLY A 185 -18.53 13.32 6.37
CA GLY A 185 -19.21 14.08 5.32
C GLY A 185 -18.27 15.04 4.60
N LYS A 186 -18.81 15.95 3.76
CA LYS A 186 -18.05 17.03 3.11
C LYS A 186 -17.71 18.15 4.10
N LEU A 187 -16.93 17.83 5.13
CA LEU A 187 -16.60 18.73 6.24
C LEU A 187 -15.08 18.77 6.47
N GLU A 188 -14.52 19.96 6.62
CA GLU A 188 -13.12 20.12 6.99
C GLU A 188 -12.86 19.81 8.47
N LYS A 189 -13.84 20.06 9.33
CA LYS A 189 -13.74 19.84 10.78
C LYS A 189 -14.94 19.10 11.33
N SER A 190 -14.70 18.13 12.20
CA SER A 190 -15.74 17.49 13.01
C SER A 190 -15.16 17.03 14.34
N SER A 191 -15.83 17.42 15.43
CA SER A 191 -15.56 16.95 16.78
C SER A 191 -16.81 16.30 17.42
N THR A 192 -17.72 15.80 16.59
CA THR A 192 -19.00 15.23 17.02
C THR A 192 -18.82 13.75 17.39
N GLY A 193 -18.48 13.49 18.63
CA GLY A 193 -18.31 12.12 19.16
C GLY A 193 -16.98 11.45 18.75
N TYR A 194 -16.89 10.14 19.00
CA TYR A 194 -15.73 9.34 18.58
C TYR A 194 -15.67 9.20 17.06
N ASN A 195 -14.47 9.30 16.51
CA ASN A 195 -14.27 9.21 15.07
C ASN A 195 -14.25 7.75 14.61
N LEU A 196 -15.43 7.17 14.38
CA LEU A 196 -15.58 5.80 13.89
C LEU A 196 -14.98 5.62 12.46
N MET A 197 -15.02 6.66 11.64
CA MET A 197 -14.43 6.64 10.30
C MET A 197 -12.95 6.28 10.36
N HIS A 198 -12.20 6.87 11.29
CA HIS A 198 -10.77 6.59 11.44
C HIS A 198 -10.45 5.20 12.03
N LEU A 199 -11.41 4.52 12.64
CA LEU A 199 -11.28 3.11 12.98
C LEU A 199 -11.41 2.21 11.74
N VAL A 200 -12.26 2.60 10.79
CA VAL A 200 -12.50 1.86 9.55
C VAL A 200 -11.32 2.00 8.58
N VAL A 201 -10.72 3.20 8.48
CA VAL A 201 -9.51 3.42 7.66
C VAL A 201 -8.33 2.61 8.22
N GLY A 202 -7.84 1.65 7.45
CA GLY A 202 -6.77 0.73 7.86
C GLY A 202 -7.26 -0.51 8.61
N SER A 203 -8.58 -0.78 8.62
CA SER A 203 -9.15 -1.98 9.26
C SER A 203 -9.08 -3.25 8.40
N GLU A 204 -8.58 -3.16 7.19
CA GLU A 204 -8.46 -4.28 6.24
C GLU A 204 -9.77 -5.08 6.05
N GLY A 205 -10.91 -4.38 6.05
CA GLY A 205 -12.22 -4.99 5.86
C GLY A 205 -12.71 -5.87 7.03
N THR A 206 -12.10 -5.75 8.22
CA THR A 206 -12.52 -6.54 9.39
C THR A 206 -13.64 -5.90 10.21
N LEU A 207 -13.95 -4.61 9.97
CA LEU A 207 -15.01 -3.87 10.67
C LEU A 207 -16.28 -3.68 9.82
N GLY A 208 -16.24 -3.97 8.54
CA GLY A 208 -17.35 -3.82 7.61
C GLY A 208 -16.87 -3.60 6.18
N VAL A 209 -17.79 -3.29 5.29
CA VAL A 209 -17.53 -3.05 3.86
C VAL A 209 -17.75 -1.58 3.54
N VAL A 210 -16.71 -0.89 3.10
CA VAL A 210 -16.80 0.47 2.58
C VAL A 210 -17.44 0.43 1.20
N THR A 211 -18.50 1.19 0.99
CA THR A 211 -19.24 1.26 -0.30
C THR A 211 -19.07 2.58 -0.99
N LYS A 212 -18.91 3.69 -0.23
CA LYS A 212 -18.58 5.02 -0.77
C LYS A 212 -17.54 5.71 0.06
N VAL A 213 -16.76 6.59 -0.58
CA VAL A 213 -15.71 7.40 0.05
C VAL A 213 -15.89 8.85 -0.34
N ILE A 214 -15.82 9.75 0.65
CA ILE A 214 -15.71 11.19 0.45
C ILE A 214 -14.26 11.59 0.70
N LEU A 215 -13.62 12.18 -0.30
CA LEU A 215 -12.20 12.50 -0.30
C LEU A 215 -11.97 13.99 -0.45
N HIS A 216 -11.04 14.52 0.34
CA HIS A 216 -10.54 15.87 0.16
C HIS A 216 -9.59 15.92 -1.06
N LEU A 217 -9.68 16.99 -1.82
CA LEU A 217 -8.86 17.28 -2.99
C LEU A 217 -8.01 18.53 -2.76
N LYS A 218 -7.05 18.76 -3.63
CA LYS A 218 -6.21 19.97 -3.63
C LYS A 218 -6.18 20.61 -5.02
N ALA A 219 -5.74 21.86 -5.08
CA ALA A 219 -5.34 22.47 -6.33
C ALA A 219 -4.14 21.68 -6.90
N LYS A 220 -4.11 21.56 -8.24
CA LYS A 220 -3.00 20.88 -8.92
C LYS A 220 -1.68 21.62 -8.64
N PRO A 221 -0.60 20.93 -8.24
CA PRO A 221 0.70 21.54 -8.10
C PRO A 221 1.19 22.07 -9.46
N GLY A 222 2.01 23.13 -9.42
CA GLY A 222 2.50 23.76 -10.65
C GLY A 222 3.56 22.91 -11.35
N ILE A 223 4.82 23.13 -10.99
CA ILE A 223 5.99 22.53 -11.63
C ILE A 223 6.55 21.42 -10.76
N MET A 224 6.94 20.32 -11.37
CA MET A 224 7.64 19.20 -10.72
C MET A 224 9.04 19.06 -11.28
N ARG A 225 10.02 18.73 -10.42
CA ARG A 225 11.40 18.48 -10.82
C ARG A 225 12.01 17.35 -10.00
N SER A 226 12.69 16.43 -10.68
CA SER A 226 13.42 15.34 -10.05
C SER A 226 14.91 15.56 -10.09
N LEU A 227 15.57 15.34 -8.95
CA LEU A 227 17.01 15.33 -8.81
C LEU A 227 17.46 13.90 -8.51
N VAL A 228 18.41 13.39 -9.30
CA VAL A 228 19.06 12.09 -9.06
C VAL A 228 20.45 12.37 -8.52
N VAL A 229 20.71 11.92 -7.30
CA VAL A 229 21.93 12.24 -6.55
C VAL A 229 22.66 10.95 -6.16
N PRO A 230 23.77 10.61 -6.84
CA PRO A 230 24.57 9.44 -6.51
C PRO A 230 25.52 9.70 -5.34
N PHE A 231 25.68 8.67 -4.50
CA PHE A 231 26.63 8.60 -3.39
C PHE A 231 27.40 7.28 -3.43
N ASP A 232 28.66 7.30 -2.96
CA ASP A 232 29.46 6.08 -2.83
C ASP A 232 28.99 5.19 -1.65
N ALA A 233 28.39 5.80 -0.64
CA ALA A 233 27.94 5.11 0.58
C ALA A 233 26.51 5.49 0.97
N LEU A 234 25.89 4.63 1.76
CA LEU A 234 24.50 4.79 2.23
C LEU A 234 24.34 5.95 3.23
N ASP A 235 25.25 6.03 4.22
CA ASP A 235 25.10 6.98 5.33
C ASP A 235 25.07 8.44 4.87
N PRO A 236 26.01 8.91 4.04
CA PRO A 236 25.96 10.28 3.53
C PRO A 236 24.67 10.58 2.79
N ALA A 237 24.16 9.61 2.00
CA ALA A 237 22.89 9.76 1.29
C ALA A 237 21.72 9.95 2.27
N LEU A 238 21.56 9.06 3.24
CA LEU A 238 20.43 9.10 4.17
C LEU A 238 20.54 10.23 5.20
N GLU A 239 21.75 10.63 5.62
CA GLU A 239 21.97 11.80 6.48
C GLU A 239 21.56 13.12 5.82
N THR A 240 21.55 13.18 4.48
CA THR A 240 21.11 14.35 3.72
C THR A 240 19.62 14.65 3.93
N VAL A 241 18.79 13.62 4.05
CA VAL A 241 17.33 13.75 4.11
C VAL A 241 16.84 14.62 5.27
N PRO A 242 17.22 14.37 6.54
CA PRO A 242 16.81 15.23 7.64
C PRO A 242 17.39 16.66 7.54
N LEU A 243 18.52 16.86 6.87
CA LEU A 243 19.10 18.19 6.68
C LEU A 243 18.29 19.01 5.67
N ILE A 244 17.84 18.41 4.57
CA ILE A 244 16.91 19.04 3.61
C ILE A 244 15.66 19.50 4.36
N MET A 245 15.08 18.63 5.17
CA MET A 245 13.87 18.95 5.95
C MET A 245 14.11 20.08 6.97
N LYS A 246 15.29 20.11 7.64
CA LYS A 246 15.67 21.18 8.58
C LYS A 246 15.83 22.54 7.90
N LYS A 247 16.18 22.59 6.61
CA LYS A 247 16.16 23.84 5.83
C LYS A 247 14.75 24.34 5.47
N GLY A 248 13.70 23.65 5.94
CA GLY A 248 12.30 23.99 5.65
C GLY A 248 11.83 23.54 4.28
N ILE A 249 12.61 22.72 3.59
CA ILE A 249 12.23 22.13 2.29
C ILE A 249 11.48 20.83 2.56
N VAL A 250 10.21 20.77 2.12
CA VAL A 250 9.40 19.54 2.17
C VAL A 250 9.28 19.00 0.75
N PRO A 251 10.11 18.02 0.36
CA PRO A 251 10.04 17.42 -0.97
C PRO A 251 8.70 16.71 -1.19
N LEU A 252 8.31 16.58 -2.44
CA LEU A 252 7.17 15.72 -2.83
C LEU A 252 7.47 14.25 -2.51
N ALA A 253 8.72 13.82 -2.75
CA ALA A 253 9.23 12.51 -2.37
C ALA A 253 10.75 12.55 -2.21
N VAL A 254 11.31 11.68 -1.36
CA VAL A 254 12.73 11.34 -1.35
C VAL A 254 12.87 9.83 -1.26
N GLU A 255 13.36 9.26 -2.36
CA GLU A 255 13.58 7.83 -2.49
C GLU A 255 15.07 7.52 -2.33
N PHE A 256 15.42 6.49 -1.57
CA PHE A 256 16.75 5.92 -1.67
C PHE A 256 16.70 4.61 -2.48
N LEU A 257 17.68 4.43 -3.33
CA LEU A 257 17.76 3.33 -4.29
C LEU A 257 19.17 2.75 -4.29
N GLU A 258 19.29 1.43 -4.30
CA GLU A 258 20.55 0.74 -4.55
C GLU A 258 20.74 0.50 -6.06
N ILE A 259 22.01 0.40 -6.50
CA ILE A 259 22.32 0.33 -7.94
C ILE A 259 21.88 -1.00 -8.59
N GLU A 260 21.81 -2.10 -7.83
CA GLU A 260 21.42 -3.41 -8.34
C GLU A 260 19.97 -3.43 -8.85
N PRO A 261 18.94 -3.03 -8.05
CA PRO A 261 17.57 -2.91 -8.53
C PRO A 261 17.42 -1.95 -9.71
N ILE A 262 18.15 -0.82 -9.71
CA ILE A 262 18.16 0.12 -10.85
C ILE A 262 18.64 -0.60 -12.12
N THR A 263 19.75 -1.33 -12.04
CA THR A 263 20.34 -2.04 -13.18
C THR A 263 19.37 -3.05 -13.77
N LEU A 264 18.70 -3.84 -12.93
CA LEU A 264 17.69 -4.80 -13.38
C LEU A 264 16.48 -4.12 -14.04
N THR A 265 16.09 -2.96 -13.51
CA THR A 265 14.95 -2.22 -14.06
C THR A 265 15.26 -1.60 -15.41
N GLU A 266 16.47 -1.08 -15.61
CA GLU A 266 16.90 -0.57 -16.92
C GLU A 266 16.82 -1.64 -18.03
N GLU A 267 17.24 -2.88 -17.72
CA GLU A 267 17.12 -4.00 -18.64
C GLU A 267 15.65 -4.37 -18.88
N HIS A 268 14.83 -4.36 -17.82
CA HIS A 268 13.43 -4.77 -17.87
C HIS A 268 12.56 -3.87 -18.74
N ILE A 269 12.76 -2.53 -18.66
CA ILE A 269 11.92 -1.56 -19.39
C ILE A 269 12.65 -0.86 -20.55
N HIS A 270 13.90 -1.24 -20.83
CA HIS A 270 14.74 -0.67 -21.90
C HIS A 270 14.91 0.86 -21.81
N LYS A 271 15.03 1.39 -20.58
CA LYS A 271 15.32 2.80 -20.29
C LYS A 271 16.65 2.92 -19.58
N LYS A 272 17.19 4.16 -19.48
CA LYS A 272 18.47 4.43 -18.83
C LYS A 272 18.31 5.33 -17.63
N TRP A 273 18.90 4.92 -16.50
CA TRP A 273 19.07 5.80 -15.36
C TRP A 273 20.10 6.88 -15.68
N PRO A 274 19.95 8.11 -15.17
CA PRO A 274 20.83 9.23 -15.56
C PRO A 274 22.32 9.02 -15.31
N THR A 275 22.68 8.17 -14.35
CA THR A 275 24.08 7.93 -13.98
C THR A 275 24.32 6.51 -13.47
N LYS A 276 25.55 6.04 -13.62
CA LYS A 276 26.07 4.79 -13.02
C LYS A 276 27.07 5.05 -11.90
N LEU A 277 27.30 6.31 -11.57
CA LEU A 277 28.18 6.69 -10.48
C LEU A 277 27.54 6.32 -9.12
N GLY A 278 28.37 5.93 -8.17
CA GLY A 278 27.93 5.61 -6.81
C GLY A 278 27.17 4.30 -6.67
N ARG A 279 26.94 3.90 -5.43
CA ARG A 279 26.23 2.66 -5.08
C ARG A 279 24.82 2.90 -4.54
N THR A 280 24.61 4.07 -3.96
CA THR A 280 23.33 4.51 -3.40
C THR A 280 22.91 5.81 -4.08
N HIS A 281 21.67 5.88 -4.52
CA HIS A 281 21.12 7.06 -5.18
C HIS A 281 19.97 7.61 -4.35
N LEU A 282 19.93 8.94 -4.18
CA LEU A 282 18.69 9.61 -3.79
C LEU A 282 17.98 10.11 -5.04
N LEU A 283 16.69 9.86 -5.13
CA LEU A 283 15.79 10.54 -6.04
C LEU A 283 14.96 11.52 -5.21
N VAL A 284 15.25 12.81 -5.35
CA VAL A 284 14.51 13.89 -4.67
C VAL A 284 13.54 14.49 -5.68
N ILE A 285 12.25 14.42 -5.40
CA ILE A 285 11.21 15.01 -6.23
C ILE A 285 10.70 16.27 -5.53
N LEU A 286 10.76 17.38 -6.21
CA LEU A 286 10.31 18.69 -5.74
C LEU A 286 9.10 19.14 -6.56
N ASP A 287 8.23 19.94 -5.96
CA ASP A 287 7.17 20.66 -6.62
C ASP A 287 7.12 22.10 -6.12
N GLY A 288 6.75 23.01 -6.99
CA GLY A 288 6.70 24.45 -6.73
C GLY A 288 5.69 25.16 -7.62
N ALA A 289 5.37 26.40 -7.26
CA ALA A 289 4.41 27.22 -7.98
C ALA A 289 4.99 27.92 -9.22
N SER A 290 6.34 28.09 -9.27
CA SER A 290 7.04 28.77 -10.38
C SER A 290 8.40 28.14 -10.66
N GLU A 291 8.97 28.43 -11.85
CA GLU A 291 10.32 28.01 -12.21
C GLU A 291 11.37 28.57 -11.23
N GLU A 292 11.25 29.83 -10.81
CA GLU A 292 12.16 30.45 -9.86
C GLU A 292 12.15 29.76 -8.50
N GLU A 293 10.95 29.35 -8.03
CA GLU A 293 10.83 28.61 -6.78
C GLU A 293 11.49 27.24 -6.89
N ILE A 294 11.19 26.51 -7.96
CA ILE A 294 11.73 25.14 -8.14
C ILE A 294 13.26 25.16 -8.34
N ASP A 295 13.80 26.17 -9.02
CA ASP A 295 15.24 26.36 -9.18
C ASP A 295 15.92 26.62 -7.84
N ARG A 296 15.36 27.52 -7.02
CA ARG A 296 15.86 27.81 -5.67
C ARG A 296 15.84 26.58 -4.77
N LEU A 297 14.75 25.80 -4.80
CA LEU A 297 14.62 24.56 -4.03
C LEU A 297 15.62 23.51 -4.52
N SER A 298 15.77 23.36 -5.83
CA SER A 298 16.71 22.41 -6.44
C SER A 298 18.15 22.74 -6.07
N GLN A 299 18.54 24.02 -6.14
CA GLN A 299 19.87 24.46 -5.73
C GLN A 299 20.11 24.19 -4.24
N ALA A 300 19.17 24.53 -3.38
CA ALA A 300 19.33 24.33 -1.93
C ALA A 300 19.45 22.84 -1.56
N VAL A 301 18.74 21.95 -2.27
CA VAL A 301 18.88 20.48 -2.12
C VAL A 301 20.25 20.03 -2.62
N ALA A 302 20.69 20.50 -3.80
CA ALA A 302 22.00 20.16 -4.36
C ALA A 302 23.14 20.55 -3.43
N GLU A 303 23.11 21.76 -2.85
CA GLU A 303 24.09 22.23 -1.88
C GLU A 303 24.21 21.30 -0.67
N VAL A 304 23.06 20.91 -0.06
CA VAL A 304 23.05 19.96 1.07
C VAL A 304 23.63 18.60 0.67
N CYS A 305 23.29 18.11 -0.51
CA CYS A 305 23.81 16.84 -1.01
C CYS A 305 25.34 16.91 -1.23
N CYS A 306 25.83 17.98 -1.86
CA CYS A 306 27.27 18.17 -2.09
C CYS A 306 28.05 18.32 -0.79
N GLU A 307 27.52 19.07 0.21
CA GLU A 307 28.11 19.16 1.55
C GLU A 307 28.27 17.82 2.25
N LYS A 308 27.42 16.85 1.91
CA LYS A 308 27.45 15.48 2.43
C LYS A 308 28.20 14.49 1.54
N GLY A 309 28.87 14.95 0.49
CA GLY A 309 29.70 14.12 -0.36
C GLY A 309 28.97 13.42 -1.49
N ALA A 310 27.88 14.01 -1.97
CA ALA A 310 27.31 13.58 -3.25
C ALA A 310 28.35 13.65 -4.37
N ILE A 311 28.39 12.64 -5.23
CA ILE A 311 29.33 12.59 -6.35
C ILE A 311 28.95 13.63 -7.40
N ASP A 312 27.65 13.77 -7.66
CA ASP A 312 27.07 14.72 -8.61
C ASP A 312 25.58 14.93 -8.32
N VAL A 313 24.94 15.88 -9.01
CA VAL A 313 23.49 16.12 -8.95
C VAL A 313 22.94 16.24 -10.37
N PHE A 314 22.18 15.23 -10.80
CA PHE A 314 21.54 15.20 -12.11
C PHE A 314 20.11 15.71 -12.02
N ILE A 315 19.82 16.79 -12.75
CA ILE A 315 18.49 17.41 -12.75
C ILE A 315 17.72 16.95 -13.99
N ALA A 316 16.55 16.36 -13.77
CA ALA A 316 15.58 16.08 -14.83
C ALA A 316 14.77 17.35 -15.12
N ASP A 317 15.31 18.21 -15.99
CA ASP A 317 14.82 19.55 -16.31
C ASP A 317 13.82 19.59 -17.47
N THR A 318 13.55 18.44 -18.10
CA THR A 318 12.56 18.31 -19.18
C THR A 318 11.52 17.25 -18.82
N PRO A 319 10.27 17.37 -19.34
CA PRO A 319 9.24 16.34 -19.13
C PRO A 319 9.71 14.93 -19.50
N SER A 320 10.42 14.78 -20.62
CA SER A 320 10.93 13.47 -21.07
C SER A 320 11.92 12.85 -20.08
N LYS A 321 12.88 13.63 -19.56
CA LYS A 321 13.82 13.14 -18.55
C LYS A 321 13.12 12.80 -17.23
N GLN A 322 12.15 13.62 -16.83
CA GLN A 322 11.30 13.38 -15.68
C GLN A 322 10.58 12.04 -15.80
N ASP A 323 9.88 11.82 -16.92
CA ASP A 323 9.14 10.60 -17.20
C ASP A 323 10.06 9.37 -17.22
N GLU A 324 11.29 9.51 -17.71
CA GLU A 324 12.26 8.42 -17.78
C GLU A 324 12.71 7.98 -16.37
N VAL A 325 13.05 8.94 -15.52
CA VAL A 325 13.45 8.71 -14.12
C VAL A 325 12.29 8.09 -13.33
N LEU A 326 11.10 8.65 -13.44
CA LEU A 326 9.91 8.16 -12.73
C LEU A 326 9.47 6.77 -13.23
N ALA A 327 9.59 6.50 -14.53
CA ALA A 327 9.30 5.18 -15.09
C ALA A 327 10.24 4.10 -14.50
N ILE A 328 11.54 4.38 -14.39
CA ILE A 328 12.48 3.43 -13.77
C ILE A 328 12.09 3.22 -12.30
N ARG A 329 11.88 4.29 -11.53
CA ARG A 329 11.52 4.17 -10.11
C ARG A 329 10.24 3.35 -9.89
N SER A 330 9.21 3.60 -10.68
CA SER A 330 7.91 2.90 -10.55
C SER A 330 7.97 1.42 -10.93
N LYS A 331 8.95 1.00 -11.74
CA LYS A 331 9.08 -0.37 -12.26
C LYS A 331 10.14 -1.22 -11.56
N ILE A 332 10.76 -0.71 -10.48
CA ILE A 332 11.76 -1.48 -9.72
C ILE A 332 11.18 -2.80 -9.20
N TYR A 333 9.98 -2.76 -8.61
CA TYR A 333 9.36 -3.99 -8.13
C TYR A 333 9.04 -4.97 -9.27
N ASP A 334 8.48 -4.50 -10.37
CA ASP A 334 8.17 -5.35 -11.52
C ASP A 334 9.42 -6.09 -12.03
N ALA A 335 10.57 -5.41 -12.06
CA ALA A 335 11.83 -5.97 -12.50
C ALA A 335 12.37 -7.10 -11.60
N ILE A 336 12.11 -7.03 -10.28
CA ILE A 336 12.60 -8.03 -9.31
C ILE A 336 11.51 -8.97 -8.78
N LYS A 337 10.24 -8.75 -9.15
CA LYS A 337 9.07 -9.49 -8.65
C LYS A 337 9.21 -11.01 -8.80
N SER A 338 9.73 -11.50 -9.93
CA SER A 338 9.90 -12.94 -10.20
C SER A 338 10.85 -13.62 -9.22
N GLY A 339 11.83 -12.88 -8.68
CA GLY A 339 12.78 -13.35 -7.68
C GLY A 339 12.36 -13.04 -6.23
N THR A 340 11.32 -12.24 -6.01
CA THR A 340 10.86 -11.84 -4.68
C THR A 340 10.03 -12.94 -4.04
N VAL A 341 10.33 -13.25 -2.77
CA VAL A 341 9.51 -14.11 -1.90
C VAL A 341 8.50 -13.24 -1.15
N GLU A 342 8.97 -12.13 -0.57
CA GLU A 342 8.17 -11.22 0.24
C GLU A 342 8.82 -9.83 0.27
N ILE A 343 8.00 -8.80 0.44
CA ILE A 343 8.41 -7.44 0.73
C ILE A 343 8.18 -7.14 2.20
N LEU A 344 9.25 -6.91 2.94
CA LEU A 344 9.17 -6.39 4.31
C LEU A 344 9.01 -4.87 4.21
N ASP A 345 7.83 -4.41 4.56
CA ASP A 345 7.39 -3.02 4.48
C ASP A 345 7.53 -2.37 5.86
N ILE A 346 8.77 -2.13 6.26
CA ILE A 346 9.11 -1.63 7.59
C ILE A 346 9.11 -0.09 7.58
N ALA A 347 8.50 0.52 8.60
CA ALA A 347 8.65 1.95 8.83
C ALA A 347 9.34 2.20 10.16
N VAL A 348 10.41 3.01 10.14
CA VAL A 348 11.18 3.44 11.32
C VAL A 348 11.21 4.97 11.39
N PRO A 349 11.50 5.57 12.57
CA PRO A 349 11.80 6.98 12.61
C PRO A 349 12.85 7.35 11.56
N ARG A 350 12.67 8.47 10.88
CA ARG A 350 13.51 8.90 9.73
C ARG A 350 15.02 8.83 10.04
N ALA A 351 15.43 9.20 11.26
CA ALA A 351 16.83 9.16 11.69
C ALA A 351 17.38 7.73 11.84
N GLU A 352 16.52 6.73 11.91
CA GLU A 352 16.87 5.31 12.09
C GLU A 352 16.98 4.53 10.78
N VAL A 353 16.64 5.16 9.65
CA VAL A 353 16.62 4.47 8.33
C VAL A 353 18.01 3.91 7.99
N ALA A 354 19.07 4.70 8.13
CA ALA A 354 20.43 4.25 7.86
C ALA A 354 20.81 3.06 8.74
N GLY A 355 20.58 3.17 10.05
CA GLY A 355 20.86 2.09 11.00
C GLY A 355 20.09 0.80 10.71
N HIS A 356 18.82 0.92 10.28
CA HIS A 356 18.02 -0.25 9.88
C HIS A 356 18.58 -0.89 8.61
N VAL A 357 18.89 -0.11 7.57
CA VAL A 357 19.44 -0.65 6.31
C VAL A 357 20.81 -1.30 6.51
N HIS A 358 21.66 -0.77 7.41
CA HIS A 358 22.89 -1.44 7.80
C HIS A 358 22.63 -2.81 8.44
N PHE A 359 21.66 -2.87 9.36
CA PHE A 359 21.29 -4.13 9.98
C PHE A 359 20.73 -5.14 8.95
N VAL A 360 19.95 -4.67 7.96
CA VAL A 360 19.53 -5.52 6.81
C VAL A 360 20.74 -6.13 6.10
N ARG A 361 21.77 -5.32 5.80
CA ARG A 361 23.01 -5.81 5.15
C ARG A 361 23.78 -6.82 6.00
N GLU A 362 23.84 -6.61 7.32
CA GLU A 362 24.44 -7.59 8.26
C GLU A 362 23.67 -8.92 8.25
N VAL A 363 22.35 -8.87 8.30
CA VAL A 363 21.47 -10.05 8.21
C VAL A 363 21.66 -10.73 6.85
N ALA A 364 21.67 -9.99 5.76
CA ALA A 364 21.92 -10.51 4.41
C ALA A 364 23.24 -11.29 4.32
N ALA A 365 24.32 -10.72 4.85
CA ALA A 365 25.64 -11.37 4.89
C ALA A 365 25.65 -12.61 5.78
N ARG A 366 25.04 -12.56 6.97
CA ARG A 366 24.97 -13.66 7.94
C ARG A 366 24.24 -14.88 7.39
N TYR A 367 23.12 -14.65 6.70
CA TYR A 367 22.33 -15.74 6.13
C TYR A 367 22.75 -16.11 4.70
N GLY A 368 23.64 -15.34 4.06
CA GLY A 368 23.99 -15.55 2.66
C GLY A 368 22.75 -15.49 1.75
N ILE A 369 21.92 -14.46 1.91
CA ILE A 369 20.70 -14.21 1.13
C ILE A 369 20.75 -12.80 0.56
N TRP A 370 20.25 -12.60 -0.66
CA TRP A 370 20.17 -11.28 -1.23
C TRP A 370 18.90 -10.56 -0.72
N LEU A 371 19.08 -9.36 -0.16
CA LEU A 371 18.04 -8.51 0.41
C LEU A 371 18.11 -7.11 -0.21
N PRO A 372 17.77 -6.94 -1.50
CA PRO A 372 17.75 -5.60 -2.10
C PRO A 372 16.77 -4.70 -1.34
N THR A 373 17.24 -3.49 -1.02
CA THR A 373 16.52 -2.57 -0.13
C THR A 373 16.44 -1.18 -0.76
N PHE A 374 15.27 -0.64 -0.80
CA PHE A 374 14.99 0.72 -1.27
C PHE A 374 13.72 1.24 -0.59
N GLY A 375 13.40 2.53 -0.73
CA GLY A 375 12.16 3.02 -0.13
C GLY A 375 12.12 4.54 0.04
N HIS A 376 11.13 4.97 0.82
CA HIS A 376 10.81 6.37 1.04
C HIS A 376 11.63 6.92 2.21
N ALA A 377 12.83 7.45 1.91
CA ALA A 377 13.76 7.88 2.95
C ALA A 377 13.22 9.03 3.82
N ALA A 378 12.34 9.87 3.27
CA ALA A 378 11.83 11.05 3.95
C ALA A 378 10.69 10.78 4.93
N ASP A 379 10.00 9.65 4.83
CA ASP A 379 8.94 9.24 5.77
C ASP A 379 9.31 7.99 6.60
N GLY A 380 10.48 7.40 6.32
CA GLY A 380 11.01 6.29 7.11
C GLY A 380 10.57 4.91 6.64
N ASN A 381 9.89 4.80 5.51
CA ASN A 381 9.39 3.54 4.99
C ASN A 381 10.44 2.83 4.13
N VAL A 382 10.84 1.64 4.55
CA VAL A 382 11.91 0.81 3.97
C VAL A 382 11.34 -0.48 3.45
N HIS A 383 11.49 -0.72 2.14
CA HIS A 383 11.09 -1.96 1.48
C HIS A 383 12.31 -2.87 1.30
N THR A 384 12.39 -3.91 2.11
CA THR A 384 13.41 -4.96 2.00
C THR A 384 12.80 -6.20 1.35
N HIS A 385 13.34 -6.63 0.23
CA HIS A 385 12.85 -7.80 -0.49
C HIS A 385 13.62 -9.05 -0.08
N ILE A 386 12.93 -10.05 0.44
CA ILE A 386 13.51 -11.39 0.64
C ILE A 386 13.50 -12.08 -0.72
N MET A 387 14.69 -12.46 -1.20
CA MET A 387 14.84 -12.99 -2.56
C MET A 387 15.05 -14.50 -2.58
N LYS A 388 14.46 -15.16 -3.59
CA LYS A 388 14.78 -16.52 -4.04
C LYS A 388 15.73 -16.51 -5.24
N ALA A 389 16.56 -15.48 -5.32
CA ALA A 389 17.55 -15.26 -6.36
C ALA A 389 18.80 -14.59 -5.77
N ARG A 390 19.91 -14.63 -6.48
CA ARG A 390 21.12 -13.85 -6.24
C ARG A 390 21.29 -12.82 -7.35
N PHE A 391 21.96 -11.73 -7.05
CA PHE A 391 22.39 -10.78 -8.08
C PHE A 391 23.83 -11.11 -8.50
N GLU A 392 24.02 -11.53 -9.72
CA GLU A 392 25.33 -11.91 -10.26
C GLU A 392 25.50 -11.33 -11.67
N ALA A 393 26.61 -10.65 -11.92
CA ALA A 393 26.94 -10.06 -13.22
C ALA A 393 25.80 -9.27 -13.88
N GLY A 394 25.07 -8.47 -13.08
CA GLY A 394 23.96 -7.63 -13.57
C GLY A 394 22.63 -8.34 -13.72
N ARG A 395 22.50 -9.61 -13.33
CA ARG A 395 21.29 -10.41 -13.54
C ARG A 395 20.81 -11.09 -12.28
N MET A 396 19.51 -11.39 -12.24
CA MET A 396 18.94 -12.28 -11.23
C MET A 396 19.19 -13.74 -11.60
N VAL A 397 19.85 -14.49 -10.73
CA VAL A 397 20.09 -15.92 -10.85
C VAL A 397 19.24 -16.65 -9.80
N PRO A 398 18.29 -17.51 -10.19
CA PRO A 398 17.44 -18.25 -9.26
C PRO A 398 18.25 -19.10 -8.28
N VAL A 399 17.76 -19.19 -7.05
CA VAL A 399 18.33 -20.02 -5.98
C VAL A 399 17.36 -21.16 -5.65
N PRO A 400 17.84 -22.42 -5.43
CA PRO A 400 16.99 -23.53 -5.05
C PRO A 400 16.18 -23.26 -3.80
N GLU A 401 14.95 -23.78 -3.72
CA GLU A 401 14.05 -23.58 -2.59
C GLU A 401 14.66 -24.02 -1.25
N SER A 402 15.42 -25.10 -1.26
CA SER A 402 16.14 -25.60 -0.09
C SER A 402 17.16 -24.61 0.49
N GLU A 403 17.62 -23.62 -0.28
CA GLU A 403 18.57 -22.62 0.18
C GLU A 403 17.90 -21.36 0.76
N TRP A 404 16.80 -20.88 0.15
CA TRP A 404 16.19 -19.64 0.59
C TRP A 404 15.06 -19.85 1.62
N ARG A 405 14.22 -20.90 1.46
CA ARG A 405 13.04 -21.10 2.31
C ARG A 405 13.37 -21.21 3.82
N PRO A 406 14.37 -21.96 4.25
CA PRO A 406 14.72 -22.06 5.68
C PRO A 406 15.19 -20.73 6.28
N LYS A 407 15.64 -19.79 5.46
CA LYS A 407 16.16 -18.48 5.87
C LYS A 407 15.07 -17.42 6.02
N THR A 408 13.95 -17.57 5.32
CA THR A 408 12.90 -16.54 5.21
C THR A 408 12.36 -16.12 6.57
N ASP A 409 11.96 -17.07 7.39
CA ASP A 409 11.33 -16.78 8.69
C ASP A 409 12.33 -16.21 9.73
N PRO A 410 13.56 -16.77 9.88
CA PRO A 410 14.59 -16.14 10.71
C PRO A 410 14.94 -14.72 10.28
N VAL A 411 15.15 -14.46 9.00
CA VAL A 411 15.45 -13.11 8.44
C VAL A 411 14.33 -12.14 8.79
N ARG A 412 13.08 -12.50 8.49
CA ARG A 412 11.90 -11.68 8.80
C ARG A 412 11.83 -11.35 10.29
N THR A 413 11.99 -12.35 11.15
CA THR A 413 11.91 -12.20 12.61
C THR A 413 13.00 -11.26 13.13
N GLU A 414 14.25 -11.37 12.65
CA GLU A 414 15.33 -10.47 13.05
C GLU A 414 15.09 -9.04 12.63
N LEU A 415 14.66 -8.82 11.38
CA LEU A 415 14.39 -7.48 10.85
C LEU A 415 13.19 -6.82 11.56
N PHE A 416 12.15 -7.57 11.92
CA PHE A 416 11.03 -7.04 12.69
C PHE A 416 11.42 -6.70 14.15
N ARG A 417 12.33 -7.46 14.76
CA ARG A 417 12.87 -7.13 16.10
C ARG A 417 13.73 -5.88 16.07
N ASP A 418 14.59 -5.73 15.07
CA ASP A 418 15.39 -4.50 14.89
C ASP A 418 14.48 -3.29 14.67
N CYS A 419 13.46 -3.43 13.82
CA CYS A 419 12.43 -2.41 13.62
C CYS A 419 11.81 -1.96 14.95
N LYS A 420 11.36 -2.91 15.79
CA LYS A 420 10.82 -2.61 17.13
C LYS A 420 11.82 -1.90 18.03
N ALA A 421 13.06 -2.37 18.05
CA ALA A 421 14.12 -1.76 18.86
C ALA A 421 14.39 -0.31 18.48
N ARG A 422 14.18 0.05 17.20
CA ARG A 422 14.29 1.43 16.68
C ARG A 422 13.01 2.26 16.84
N GLY A 423 11.95 1.73 17.47
CA GLY A 423 10.67 2.41 17.64
C GLY A 423 9.79 2.42 16.39
N GLY A 424 10.03 1.47 15.47
CA GLY A 424 9.30 1.34 14.21
C GLY A 424 8.12 0.38 14.26
N VAL A 425 7.52 0.17 13.09
CA VAL A 425 6.37 -0.73 12.84
C VAL A 425 6.65 -1.65 11.65
N ILE A 426 6.05 -2.85 11.64
CA ILE A 426 6.26 -3.89 10.62
C ILE A 426 5.45 -3.69 9.34
N SER A 427 4.63 -2.65 9.28
CA SER A 427 3.94 -2.24 8.07
C SER A 427 3.79 -0.73 8.03
N GLY A 428 4.44 -0.10 7.04
CA GLY A 428 4.28 1.31 6.72
C GLY A 428 2.99 1.58 5.95
N GLU A 429 2.72 0.75 4.93
CA GLU A 429 1.62 0.99 3.99
C GLU A 429 0.90 -0.28 3.47
N HIS A 430 1.54 -1.48 3.50
CA HIS A 430 0.96 -2.69 2.90
C HIS A 430 -0.14 -3.35 3.75
N GLY A 431 -0.24 -3.03 5.03
CA GLY A 431 -1.12 -3.71 6.00
C GLY A 431 -0.48 -4.95 6.64
N ILE A 432 -1.22 -5.56 7.54
CA ILE A 432 -0.85 -6.78 8.27
C ILE A 432 -1.33 -8.04 7.54
N GLY A 433 -2.59 -8.02 7.13
CA GLY A 433 -3.23 -9.11 6.42
C GLY A 433 -3.12 -10.47 7.12
N LEU A 434 -2.82 -11.46 6.31
CA LEU A 434 -2.53 -12.84 6.73
C LEU A 434 -1.05 -13.02 7.04
N VAL A 435 -0.18 -12.42 6.23
CA VAL A 435 1.27 -12.71 6.19
C VAL A 435 2.01 -12.16 7.40
N LYS A 436 1.71 -10.94 7.82
CA LYS A 436 2.38 -10.29 8.96
C LYS A 436 1.70 -10.57 10.31
N LYS A 437 0.49 -11.15 10.31
CA LYS A 437 -0.27 -11.47 11.52
C LYS A 437 0.54 -12.23 12.60
N PRO A 438 1.34 -13.27 12.27
CA PRO A 438 2.11 -14.00 13.26
C PRO A 438 3.14 -13.15 14.01
N TYR A 439 3.53 -12.01 13.45
CA TYR A 439 4.59 -11.13 13.97
C TYR A 439 4.04 -9.90 14.68
N LEU A 440 2.72 -9.70 14.74
CA LEU A 440 2.12 -8.50 15.30
C LEU A 440 2.51 -8.29 16.78
N SER A 441 2.59 -9.38 17.55
CA SER A 441 3.01 -9.36 18.96
C SER A 441 4.49 -9.03 19.17
N LEU A 442 5.33 -9.05 18.12
CA LEU A 442 6.71 -8.57 18.23
C LEU A 442 6.78 -7.04 18.38
N VAL A 443 5.80 -6.32 17.84
CA VAL A 443 5.81 -4.85 17.78
C VAL A 443 4.74 -4.18 18.63
N LEU A 444 3.59 -4.81 18.82
CA LEU A 444 2.51 -4.31 19.68
C LEU A 444 2.44 -5.11 20.99
N ASP A 445 2.09 -4.42 22.08
CA ASP A 445 1.81 -5.11 23.32
C ASP A 445 0.44 -5.82 23.30
N GLU A 446 0.28 -6.84 24.16
CA GLU A 446 -0.95 -7.64 24.21
C GLU A 446 -2.18 -6.78 24.51
N ARG A 447 -2.05 -5.74 25.35
CA ARG A 447 -3.17 -4.86 25.70
C ARG A 447 -3.69 -4.08 24.49
N GLN A 448 -2.80 -3.63 23.61
CA GLN A 448 -3.20 -2.98 22.35
C GLN A 448 -3.97 -3.96 21.46
N ILE A 449 -3.47 -5.19 21.32
CA ILE A 449 -4.12 -6.24 20.53
C ILE A 449 -5.49 -6.59 21.09
N GLU A 450 -5.63 -6.73 22.43
CA GLU A 450 -6.91 -6.97 23.11
C GLU A 450 -7.93 -5.87 22.84
N LEU A 451 -7.51 -4.60 22.87
CA LEU A 451 -8.40 -3.47 22.59
C LEU A 451 -8.89 -3.49 21.13
N MET A 452 -7.99 -3.79 20.16
CA MET A 452 -8.38 -3.94 18.77
C MET A 452 -9.35 -5.10 18.58
N ARG A 453 -9.14 -6.24 19.24
CA ARG A 453 -10.10 -7.37 19.26
C ARG A 453 -11.45 -6.96 19.84
N ALA A 454 -11.46 -6.14 20.90
CA ALA A 454 -12.70 -5.64 21.51
C ALA A 454 -13.46 -4.71 20.55
N ILE A 455 -12.76 -3.82 19.84
CA ILE A 455 -13.33 -2.96 18.80
C ILE A 455 -13.93 -3.84 17.68
N ARG A 456 -13.18 -4.83 17.19
CA ARG A 456 -13.68 -5.75 16.17
C ARG A 456 -14.97 -6.45 16.63
N ARG A 457 -15.03 -6.97 17.86
CA ARG A 457 -16.23 -7.60 18.40
C ARG A 457 -17.44 -6.66 18.51
N ALA A 458 -17.19 -5.35 18.73
CA ALA A 458 -18.27 -4.36 18.75
C ALA A 458 -18.91 -4.15 17.37
N PHE A 459 -18.12 -4.23 16.28
CA PHE A 459 -18.62 -4.13 14.92
C PHE A 459 -19.10 -5.48 14.36
N ASP A 460 -18.38 -6.55 14.66
CA ASP A 460 -18.58 -7.91 14.12
C ASP A 460 -18.71 -8.93 15.27
N PRO A 461 -19.89 -8.99 15.93
CA PRO A 461 -20.09 -9.86 17.08
C PRO A 461 -19.96 -11.36 16.76
N ARG A 462 -20.25 -11.75 15.53
CA ARG A 462 -20.19 -13.14 15.06
C ARG A 462 -18.87 -13.52 14.40
N GLY A 463 -17.98 -12.56 14.15
CA GLY A 463 -16.67 -12.79 13.55
C GLY A 463 -16.73 -13.26 12.10
N ILE A 464 -17.70 -12.80 11.32
CA ILE A 464 -17.85 -13.18 9.92
C ILE A 464 -16.97 -12.38 8.97
N MET A 465 -16.59 -11.13 9.35
CA MET A 465 -15.87 -10.21 8.46
C MET A 465 -14.38 -10.50 8.39
N ASN A 466 -13.93 -10.79 7.20
CA ASN A 466 -12.52 -11.02 6.82
C ASN A 466 -11.75 -11.83 7.88
N PRO A 467 -12.23 -13.00 8.30
CA PRO A 467 -11.65 -13.74 9.40
C PRO A 467 -10.25 -14.24 9.09
N GLY A 468 -9.39 -14.26 10.13
CA GLY A 468 -7.99 -14.69 10.00
C GLY A 468 -7.02 -13.59 9.59
N LYS A 469 -7.48 -12.34 9.46
CA LYS A 469 -6.65 -11.18 9.14
C LYS A 469 -6.36 -10.35 10.40
N ILE A 470 -5.21 -9.69 10.41
CA ILE A 470 -4.65 -8.82 11.45
C ILE A 470 -4.38 -9.59 12.75
N PHE A 471 -5.40 -10.16 13.37
CA PHE A 471 -5.35 -10.99 14.59
C PHE A 471 -6.47 -12.03 14.57
N ASP A 472 -6.36 -13.05 15.44
CA ASP A 472 -7.41 -14.07 15.65
C ASP A 472 -8.44 -13.62 16.68
#